data_b3ab84419c76c0ea96d325e2977854d7
#
_entry.id   b3ab84419c76c0ea96d325e2977854d7
#
_cell.length_a   1.000
_cell.length_b   1.000
_cell.length_c   1.000
_cell.angle_alpha   90.00
_cell.angle_beta   90.00
_cell.angle_gamma   90.00
#
_symmetry.space_group_name_H-M   'P 1'
#
loop_
_entity.id
_entity.type
_entity.pdbx_description
1 polymer ?
#
loop_
_entity_poly.entity_id
_entity_poly.type
_entity_poly.pdbx_seq_one_letter_code
_entity_poly.pdbx_strand_id
1 'polypeptide(L)'
;VKIMLEKLRISLIFINLVLLKSLSLNRRMHNLYTKFVRILEICKQFSNNLVNDQGNIVRCGPVPKFSDLEVVALSLAAESESIDSEKWLFDYKLQEYKEQIPNLISRRQFNDRRKKTAGLCEAIRKRIALKMDGGEDFFLVDSKPVEVCRLARGKRCKMGQTGDFSKAPDFGYCASQNTYYFGYKLHAVCGLSGVVHSYDLSKASVHDLNYMKDIKLEYHNCSIYGDKGYIGADVQLDLFETAHIRLECPSYQVYILFVLMA
;
A
#
# COMPACT_ATOMS: atom_id res chain seq x y z
N VAL A 1 -10.21 8.88 -9.26
CA VAL A 1 -10.36 7.44 -9.52
C VAL A 1 -9.03 6.75 -9.73
N LYS A 2 -8.13 7.22 -10.65
CA LYS A 2 -6.81 6.58 -10.88
C LYS A 2 -5.88 6.66 -9.67
N ILE A 3 -5.81 7.78 -8.96
CA ILE A 3 -5.03 7.94 -7.72
C ILE A 3 -5.53 6.95 -6.66
N MET A 4 -6.85 6.80 -6.53
CA MET A 4 -7.45 5.82 -5.63
C MET A 4 -7.13 4.38 -6.04
N LEU A 5 -7.02 4.10 -7.34
CA LEU A 5 -6.59 2.79 -7.87
C LEU A 5 -5.09 2.54 -7.61
N GLU A 6 -4.24 3.56 -7.74
CA GLU A 6 -2.82 3.45 -7.40
C GLU A 6 -2.61 3.26 -5.88
N LYS A 7 -3.28 4.04 -5.03
CA LYS A 7 -3.27 3.81 -3.58
C LYS A 7 -3.76 2.39 -3.23
N LEU A 8 -4.77 1.89 -3.92
CA LEU A 8 -5.30 0.54 -3.76
C LEU A 8 -4.28 -0.53 -4.20
N ARG A 9 -3.60 -0.31 -5.33
CA ARG A 9 -2.54 -1.19 -5.83
C ARG A 9 -1.35 -1.23 -4.86
N ILE A 10 -0.95 -0.08 -4.35
CA ILE A 10 0.11 0.05 -3.35
C ILE A 10 -0.28 -0.65 -2.04
N SER A 11 -1.50 -0.41 -1.54
CA SER A 11 -2.05 -1.12 -0.38
C SER A 11 -2.02 -2.63 -0.58
N LEU A 12 -2.42 -3.10 -1.76
CA LEU A 12 -2.41 -4.51 -2.14
C LEU A 12 -0.98 -5.09 -2.17
N ILE A 13 0.00 -4.36 -2.70
CA ILE A 13 1.42 -4.77 -2.70
C ILE A 13 1.94 -4.90 -1.27
N PHE A 14 1.66 -3.94 -0.40
CA PHE A 14 2.10 -3.98 0.99
C PHE A 14 1.41 -5.09 1.79
N ILE A 15 0.12 -5.33 1.58
CA ILE A 15 -0.56 -6.48 2.18
C ILE A 15 0.09 -7.79 1.72
N ASN A 16 0.40 -7.92 0.43
CA ASN A 16 1.11 -9.10 -0.07
C ASN A 16 2.48 -9.28 0.57
N LEU A 17 3.27 -8.23 0.73
CA LEU A 17 4.56 -8.31 1.41
C LEU A 17 4.41 -8.74 2.87
N VAL A 18 3.43 -8.20 3.58
CA VAL A 18 3.12 -8.56 4.97
C VAL A 18 2.58 -10.00 5.04
N LEU A 19 1.65 -10.37 4.15
CA LEU A 19 1.10 -11.72 4.09
C LEU A 19 2.16 -12.75 3.69
N LEU A 20 3.05 -12.46 2.75
CA LEU A 20 4.14 -13.34 2.37
C LEU A 20 5.14 -13.54 3.50
N LYS A 21 5.43 -12.52 4.32
CA LYS A 21 6.23 -12.66 5.52
C LYS A 21 5.53 -13.49 6.61
N SER A 22 4.24 -13.29 6.85
CA SER A 22 3.45 -14.11 7.78
C SER A 22 3.24 -15.55 7.28
N LEU A 23 3.33 -15.77 5.96
CA LEU A 23 3.23 -17.05 5.28
C LEU A 23 4.58 -17.76 5.10
N SER A 24 5.67 -17.27 5.69
CA SER A 24 7.02 -17.87 5.59
C SER A 24 7.12 -19.33 6.10
N LEU A 25 6.01 -19.98 6.33
CA LEU A 25 5.86 -21.42 6.53
C LEU A 25 5.75 -22.16 5.19
N ASN A 26 6.90 -22.42 4.59
CA ASN A 26 7.30 -23.65 3.87
C ASN A 26 6.25 -24.46 3.09
N ARG A 27 5.35 -23.84 2.32
CA ARG A 27 4.72 -24.52 1.19
C ARG A 27 4.60 -23.55 0.02
N ARG A 28 5.32 -23.85 -1.07
CA ARG A 28 5.13 -23.21 -2.37
C ARG A 28 3.67 -23.38 -2.77
N MET A 29 2.85 -22.35 -2.55
CA MET A 29 1.48 -22.30 -3.07
C MET A 29 1.57 -21.98 -4.55
N HIS A 30 1.31 -22.99 -5.40
CA HIS A 30 1.60 -22.90 -6.83
C HIS A 30 0.41 -22.47 -7.71
N ASN A 31 -0.77 -22.22 -7.12
CA ASN A 31 -1.91 -21.79 -7.93
C ASN A 31 -2.72 -20.65 -7.28
N LEU A 32 -3.39 -19.91 -8.13
CA LEU A 32 -4.21 -18.75 -7.77
C LEU A 32 -5.30 -19.09 -6.75
N TYR A 33 -5.98 -20.23 -6.90
CA TYR A 33 -7.08 -20.63 -6.02
C TYR A 33 -6.60 -20.90 -4.59
N THR A 34 -5.51 -21.64 -4.43
CA THR A 34 -4.94 -21.91 -3.11
C THR A 34 -4.52 -20.63 -2.39
N LYS A 35 -3.92 -19.67 -3.13
CA LYS A 35 -3.59 -18.34 -2.59
C LYS A 35 -4.85 -17.56 -2.22
N PHE A 36 -5.86 -17.57 -3.08
CA PHE A 36 -7.14 -16.92 -2.80
C PHE A 36 -7.79 -17.42 -1.52
N VAL A 37 -7.90 -18.74 -1.34
CA VAL A 37 -8.48 -19.35 -0.13
C VAL A 37 -7.69 -18.94 1.12
N ARG A 38 -6.37 -19.04 1.05
CA ARG A 38 -5.52 -18.70 2.21
C ARG A 38 -5.60 -17.23 2.59
N ILE A 39 -5.56 -16.33 1.60
CA ILE A 39 -5.72 -14.89 1.83
C ILE A 39 -7.11 -14.58 2.38
N LEU A 40 -8.15 -15.25 1.89
CA LEU A 40 -9.51 -15.10 2.40
C LEU A 40 -9.63 -15.48 3.88
N GLU A 41 -8.99 -16.58 4.30
CA GLU A 41 -8.93 -16.99 5.71
C GLU A 41 -8.30 -15.89 6.58
N ILE A 42 -7.17 -15.33 6.14
CA ILE A 42 -6.49 -14.24 6.84
C ILE A 42 -7.37 -13.00 6.88
N CYS A 43 -7.98 -12.62 5.76
CA CYS A 43 -8.90 -11.48 5.72
C CYS A 43 -10.07 -11.66 6.71
N LYS A 44 -10.65 -12.87 6.80
CA LYS A 44 -11.71 -13.19 7.79
C LYS A 44 -11.21 -13.00 9.23
N GLN A 45 -10.00 -13.47 9.53
CA GLN A 45 -9.42 -13.36 10.88
C GLN A 45 -9.25 -11.90 11.33
N PHE A 46 -8.97 -10.96 10.39
CA PHE A 46 -8.71 -9.56 10.70
C PHE A 46 -9.88 -8.61 10.37
N SER A 47 -11.03 -9.14 9.97
CA SER A 47 -12.20 -8.33 9.56
C SER A 47 -13.28 -8.17 10.63
N ASN A 48 -13.06 -8.62 11.86
CA ASN A 48 -14.03 -8.48 12.96
C ASN A 48 -14.55 -7.04 13.07
N ASN A 49 -15.87 -6.86 13.17
CA ASN A 49 -16.55 -5.56 13.24
C ASN A 49 -16.37 -4.65 11.99
N LEU A 50 -15.76 -5.13 10.91
CA LEU A 50 -15.66 -4.40 9.64
C LEU A 50 -16.70 -4.88 8.63
N VAL A 51 -17.14 -6.13 8.76
CA VAL A 51 -18.09 -6.79 7.88
C VAL A 51 -19.12 -7.57 8.69
N ASN A 52 -20.23 -7.94 8.03
CA ASN A 52 -21.23 -8.85 8.60
C ASN A 52 -20.73 -10.32 8.56
N ASP A 53 -21.53 -11.25 9.12
CA ASP A 53 -21.21 -12.69 9.18
C ASP A 53 -20.97 -13.32 7.81
N GLN A 54 -21.49 -12.72 6.73
CA GLN A 54 -21.30 -13.16 5.35
C GLN A 54 -20.08 -12.54 4.67
N GLY A 55 -19.28 -11.73 5.38
CA GLY A 55 -18.08 -11.09 4.86
C GLY A 55 -18.33 -9.86 3.97
N ASN A 56 -19.48 -9.20 4.14
CA ASN A 56 -19.85 -8.00 3.37
C ASN A 56 -19.86 -6.76 4.27
N ILE A 57 -19.43 -5.62 3.73
CA ILE A 57 -19.62 -4.30 4.35
C ILE A 57 -21.13 -4.06 4.53
N VAL A 58 -21.53 -3.59 5.70
CA VAL A 58 -22.94 -3.29 5.99
C VAL A 58 -23.42 -2.17 5.07
N ARG A 59 -24.48 -2.43 4.31
CA ARG A 59 -25.12 -1.50 3.37
C ARG A 59 -26.57 -1.88 3.13
N CYS A 60 -27.38 -0.92 2.69
CA CYS A 60 -28.73 -1.19 2.23
C CYS A 60 -28.74 -2.01 0.93
N GLY A 61 -29.73 -2.88 0.76
CA GLY A 61 -29.94 -3.68 -0.45
C GLY A 61 -29.58 -5.15 -0.32
N PRO A 62 -29.67 -5.92 -1.41
CA PRO A 62 -29.41 -7.36 -1.40
C PRO A 62 -27.97 -7.67 -1.01
N VAL A 63 -27.78 -8.69 -0.18
CA VAL A 63 -26.45 -9.14 0.24
C VAL A 63 -25.79 -9.91 -0.90
N PRO A 64 -24.59 -9.50 -1.35
CA PRO A 64 -23.88 -10.18 -2.41
C PRO A 64 -23.44 -11.59 -2.01
N LYS A 65 -23.69 -12.59 -2.88
CA LYS A 65 -23.24 -13.97 -2.67
C LYS A 65 -21.70 -14.09 -2.72
N PHE A 66 -21.05 -13.42 -3.67
CA PHE A 66 -19.60 -13.25 -3.67
C PHE A 66 -19.27 -12.08 -2.75
N SER A 67 -18.74 -12.34 -1.58
CA SER A 67 -18.59 -11.36 -0.50
C SER A 67 -17.56 -10.26 -0.81
N ASP A 68 -17.56 -9.17 -0.02
CA ASP A 68 -16.56 -8.11 -0.13
C ASP A 68 -15.17 -8.60 0.30
N LEU A 69 -15.09 -9.53 1.27
CA LEU A 69 -13.84 -10.17 1.63
C LEU A 69 -13.28 -11.04 0.49
N GLU A 70 -14.15 -11.73 -0.26
CA GLU A 70 -13.71 -12.49 -1.44
C GLU A 70 -13.20 -11.58 -2.55
N VAL A 71 -13.79 -10.39 -2.73
CA VAL A 71 -13.27 -9.37 -3.67
C VAL A 71 -11.88 -8.91 -3.26
N VAL A 72 -11.66 -8.62 -1.97
CA VAL A 72 -10.34 -8.25 -1.44
C VAL A 72 -9.35 -9.39 -1.61
N ALA A 73 -9.72 -10.61 -1.21
CA ALA A 73 -8.84 -11.77 -1.29
C ALA A 73 -8.44 -12.13 -2.74
N LEU A 74 -9.39 -12.06 -3.68
CA LEU A 74 -9.11 -12.31 -5.09
C LEU A 74 -8.18 -11.23 -5.69
N SER A 75 -8.37 -9.96 -5.30
CA SER A 75 -7.49 -8.87 -5.71
C SER A 75 -6.05 -9.10 -5.23
N LEU A 76 -5.88 -9.47 -3.96
CA LEU A 76 -4.57 -9.77 -3.37
C LEU A 76 -3.93 -11.02 -3.99
N ALA A 77 -4.70 -12.07 -4.25
CA ALA A 77 -4.22 -13.27 -4.90
C ALA A 77 -3.72 -12.98 -6.33
N ALA A 78 -4.45 -12.17 -7.11
CA ALA A 78 -4.05 -11.76 -8.45
C ALA A 78 -2.74 -10.95 -8.42
N GLU A 79 -2.61 -9.97 -7.51
CA GLU A 79 -1.37 -9.20 -7.33
C GLU A 79 -0.19 -10.11 -6.93
N SER A 80 -0.41 -11.12 -6.08
CA SER A 80 0.64 -12.07 -5.67
C SER A 80 1.13 -12.97 -6.81
N GLU A 81 0.33 -13.13 -7.86
CA GLU A 81 0.69 -13.83 -9.10
C GLU A 81 1.19 -12.86 -10.19
N SER A 82 1.40 -11.58 -9.86
CA SER A 82 1.77 -10.53 -10.82
C SER A 82 0.80 -10.41 -11.99
N ILE A 83 -0.50 -10.64 -11.74
CA ILE A 83 -1.56 -10.52 -12.74
C ILE A 83 -2.06 -9.07 -12.79
N ASP A 84 -1.52 -8.26 -13.67
CA ASP A 84 -1.88 -6.86 -13.85
C ASP A 84 -3.18 -6.66 -14.64
N SER A 85 -3.55 -7.60 -15.50
CA SER A 85 -4.70 -7.50 -16.40
C SER A 85 -5.94 -8.17 -15.83
N GLU A 86 -6.93 -7.37 -15.38
CA GLU A 86 -8.24 -7.93 -14.99
C GLU A 86 -8.91 -8.71 -16.13
N LYS A 87 -8.69 -8.27 -17.38
CA LYS A 87 -9.24 -9.01 -18.54
C LYS A 87 -8.63 -10.41 -18.61
N TRP A 88 -7.31 -10.51 -18.53
CA TRP A 88 -6.63 -11.80 -18.55
C TRP A 88 -7.02 -12.68 -17.34
N LEU A 89 -7.13 -12.08 -16.15
CA LEU A 89 -7.58 -12.79 -14.96
C LEU A 89 -8.96 -13.46 -15.17
N PHE A 90 -9.95 -12.71 -15.68
CA PHE A 90 -11.33 -13.19 -15.82
C PHE A 90 -11.55 -14.07 -17.05
N ASP A 91 -10.94 -13.73 -18.19
CA ASP A 91 -11.18 -14.42 -19.45
C ASP A 91 -10.40 -15.75 -19.57
N TYR A 92 -9.27 -15.86 -18.84
CA TYR A 92 -8.40 -17.04 -18.91
C TYR A 92 -8.18 -17.69 -17.55
N LYS A 93 -7.59 -17.00 -16.60
CA LYS A 93 -7.08 -17.64 -15.36
C LYS A 93 -8.20 -18.17 -14.47
N LEU A 94 -9.26 -17.42 -14.26
CA LEU A 94 -10.40 -17.84 -13.42
C LEU A 94 -11.29 -18.88 -14.08
N GLN A 95 -11.14 -19.11 -15.40
CA GLN A 95 -11.87 -20.18 -16.08
C GLN A 95 -11.44 -21.57 -15.57
N GLU A 96 -10.19 -21.72 -15.14
CA GLU A 96 -9.64 -22.94 -14.55
C GLU A 96 -10.33 -23.30 -13.21
N TYR A 97 -10.97 -22.33 -12.55
CA TYR A 97 -11.50 -22.45 -11.18
C TYR A 97 -13.01 -22.18 -11.09
N LYS A 98 -13.76 -22.32 -12.19
CA LYS A 98 -15.20 -22.05 -12.21
C LYS A 98 -16.01 -22.89 -11.23
N GLU A 99 -15.66 -24.14 -11.08
CA GLU A 99 -16.34 -25.07 -10.17
C GLU A 99 -16.03 -24.75 -8.69
N GLN A 100 -14.81 -24.29 -8.41
CA GLN A 100 -14.36 -23.93 -7.07
C GLN A 100 -14.86 -22.57 -6.62
N ILE A 101 -15.22 -21.66 -7.55
CA ILE A 101 -15.72 -20.32 -7.28
C ILE A 101 -17.09 -20.12 -7.95
N PRO A 102 -18.14 -20.81 -7.51
CA PRO A 102 -19.45 -20.83 -8.21
C PRO A 102 -20.18 -19.49 -8.19
N ASN A 103 -19.89 -18.62 -7.21
CA ASN A 103 -20.51 -17.30 -7.06
C ASN A 103 -19.68 -16.17 -7.67
N LEU A 104 -18.67 -16.48 -8.50
CA LEU A 104 -17.81 -15.48 -9.12
C LEU A 104 -18.63 -14.46 -9.89
N ILE A 105 -18.39 -13.19 -9.62
CA ILE A 105 -19.06 -12.05 -10.26
C ILE A 105 -18.39 -11.72 -11.61
N SER A 106 -19.08 -10.90 -12.43
CA SER A 106 -18.49 -10.41 -13.67
C SER A 106 -17.29 -9.50 -13.44
N ARG A 107 -16.38 -9.40 -14.41
CA ARG A 107 -15.21 -8.50 -14.37
C ARG A 107 -15.60 -7.06 -14.05
N ARG A 108 -16.70 -6.55 -14.63
CA ARG A 108 -17.18 -5.18 -14.36
C ARG A 108 -17.59 -5.01 -12.90
N GLN A 109 -18.39 -5.94 -12.37
CA GLN A 109 -18.80 -5.92 -10.97
C GLN A 109 -17.61 -6.03 -10.02
N PHE A 110 -16.63 -6.88 -10.36
CA PHE A 110 -15.39 -7.01 -9.60
C PHE A 110 -14.63 -5.68 -9.54
N ASN A 111 -14.40 -5.03 -10.69
CA ASN A 111 -13.71 -3.74 -10.76
C ASN A 111 -14.42 -2.65 -9.93
N ASP A 112 -15.75 -2.57 -10.04
CA ASP A 112 -16.53 -1.58 -9.30
C ASP A 112 -16.51 -1.85 -7.79
N ARG A 113 -16.60 -3.12 -7.40
CA ARG A 113 -16.56 -3.52 -5.99
C ARG A 113 -15.18 -3.39 -5.39
N ARG A 114 -14.12 -3.76 -6.13
CA ARG A 114 -12.74 -3.58 -5.70
C ARG A 114 -12.45 -2.14 -5.29
N LYS A 115 -12.97 -1.15 -6.03
CA LYS A 115 -12.84 0.26 -5.68
C LYS A 115 -13.57 0.61 -4.37
N LYS A 116 -14.76 0.04 -4.16
CA LYS A 116 -15.59 0.28 -2.96
C LYS A 116 -15.01 -0.41 -1.72
N THR A 117 -14.31 -1.51 -1.88
CA THR A 117 -13.68 -2.28 -0.78
C THR A 117 -12.28 -1.80 -0.42
N ALA A 118 -11.77 -0.71 -1.03
CA ALA A 118 -10.44 -0.18 -0.73
C ALA A 118 -10.23 0.15 0.75
N GLY A 119 -11.23 0.78 1.38
CA GLY A 119 -11.19 1.10 2.82
C GLY A 119 -11.18 -0.15 3.70
N LEU A 120 -11.92 -1.20 3.32
CA LEU A 120 -11.88 -2.49 4.02
C LEU A 120 -10.50 -3.13 3.93
N CYS A 121 -9.92 -3.13 2.73
CA CYS A 121 -8.57 -3.66 2.48
C CYS A 121 -7.53 -2.95 3.36
N GLU A 122 -7.58 -1.62 3.41
CA GLU A 122 -6.66 -0.82 4.24
C GLU A 122 -6.87 -1.04 5.74
N ALA A 123 -8.11 -1.16 6.21
CA ALA A 123 -8.40 -1.46 7.61
C ALA A 123 -7.84 -2.83 8.03
N ILE A 124 -7.98 -3.85 7.17
CA ILE A 124 -7.41 -5.18 7.41
C ILE A 124 -5.88 -5.09 7.44
N ARG A 125 -5.25 -4.36 6.50
CA ARG A 125 -3.81 -4.15 6.46
C ARG A 125 -3.28 -3.54 7.77
N LYS A 126 -3.89 -2.45 8.23
CA LYS A 126 -3.50 -1.79 9.49
C LYS A 126 -3.58 -2.74 10.69
N ARG A 127 -4.62 -3.55 10.77
CA ARG A 127 -4.76 -4.55 11.85
C ARG A 127 -3.70 -5.64 11.80
N ILE A 128 -3.34 -6.11 10.60
CA ILE A 128 -2.26 -7.08 10.43
C ILE A 128 -0.92 -6.45 10.84
N ALA A 129 -0.63 -5.23 10.40
CA ALA A 129 0.59 -4.52 10.77
C ALA A 129 0.72 -4.35 12.29
N LEU A 130 -0.34 -3.88 12.95
CA LEU A 130 -0.37 -3.74 14.41
C LEU A 130 -0.18 -5.07 15.14
N LYS A 131 -0.70 -6.18 14.61
CA LYS A 131 -0.49 -7.49 15.24
C LYS A 131 0.93 -8.00 15.07
N MET A 132 1.60 -7.66 13.98
CA MET A 132 2.97 -8.12 13.70
C MET A 132 4.03 -7.32 14.44
N ASP A 133 3.85 -6.00 14.53
CA ASP A 133 4.80 -5.05 15.08
C ASP A 133 4.16 -4.16 16.17
N GLY A 134 3.14 -4.66 16.86
CA GLY A 134 2.49 -3.88 17.93
C GLY A 134 3.42 -3.64 19.10
N GLY A 135 3.75 -2.38 19.36
CA GLY A 135 4.67 -1.96 20.41
C GLY A 135 6.07 -1.63 19.91
N GLU A 136 6.30 -1.52 18.61
CA GLU A 136 7.54 -0.97 18.08
C GLU A 136 7.62 0.55 18.27
N ASP A 137 8.77 1.01 18.77
CA ASP A 137 9.09 2.43 18.95
C ASP A 137 10.10 2.92 17.90
N PHE A 138 10.51 2.05 16.96
CA PHE A 138 11.51 2.32 15.94
C PHE A 138 10.96 2.07 14.55
N PHE A 139 10.99 3.10 13.72
CA PHE A 139 10.47 3.03 12.36
C PHE A 139 11.51 3.53 11.35
N LEU A 140 11.35 3.07 10.12
CA LEU A 140 12.12 3.50 8.95
C LEU A 140 11.18 4.21 7.99
N VAL A 141 11.58 5.37 7.47
CA VAL A 141 10.84 6.08 6.42
C VAL A 141 11.69 6.16 5.15
N ASP A 142 11.05 5.84 4.02
CA ASP A 142 11.68 5.96 2.71
C ASP A 142 10.65 6.41 1.65
N SER A 143 11.14 6.93 0.54
CA SER A 143 10.31 7.33 -0.59
C SER A 143 10.73 6.65 -1.89
N LYS A 144 9.74 6.34 -2.72
CA LYS A 144 9.96 5.72 -4.02
C LYS A 144 9.18 6.45 -5.11
N PRO A 145 9.79 6.72 -6.30
CA PRO A 145 9.07 7.26 -7.44
C PRO A 145 8.01 6.28 -7.96
N VAL A 146 6.82 6.83 -8.27
CA VAL A 146 5.71 6.12 -8.90
C VAL A 146 5.37 6.81 -10.20
N GLU A 147 5.88 6.29 -11.31
CA GLU A 147 5.65 6.83 -12.63
C GLU A 147 4.20 6.60 -13.08
N VAL A 148 3.58 7.65 -13.60
CA VAL A 148 2.21 7.59 -14.17
C VAL A 148 2.24 7.34 -15.67
N CYS A 149 3.21 7.91 -16.34
CA CYS A 149 3.45 7.72 -17.77
C CYS A 149 4.89 8.13 -18.13
N ARG A 150 5.32 7.77 -19.34
CA ARG A 150 6.63 8.19 -19.86
C ARG A 150 6.79 9.71 -19.76
N LEU A 151 7.94 10.19 -19.36
CA LEU A 151 8.26 11.60 -19.13
C LEU A 151 7.79 12.51 -20.29
N ALA A 152 8.04 12.12 -21.54
CA ALA A 152 7.62 12.86 -22.74
C ALA A 152 6.09 13.05 -22.88
N ARG A 153 5.30 12.25 -22.17
CA ARG A 153 3.83 12.35 -22.15
C ARG A 153 3.29 13.16 -20.97
N GLY A 154 4.12 13.54 -20.01
CA GLY A 154 3.71 14.22 -18.79
C GLY A 154 2.83 15.44 -19.04
N LYS A 155 3.24 16.35 -19.93
CA LYS A 155 2.48 17.57 -20.29
C LYS A 155 1.11 17.28 -20.91
N ARG A 156 0.90 16.10 -21.51
CA ARG A 156 -0.36 15.65 -22.15
C ARG A 156 -1.18 14.72 -21.28
N CYS A 157 -0.71 14.43 -20.07
CA CYS A 157 -1.40 13.56 -19.14
C CYS A 157 -2.68 14.24 -18.65
N LYS A 158 -3.82 13.56 -18.87
CA LYS A 158 -5.14 14.05 -18.41
C LYS A 158 -5.46 13.67 -16.96
N MET A 159 -4.57 12.99 -16.27
CA MET A 159 -4.76 12.59 -14.89
C MET A 159 -4.70 13.81 -13.98
N GLY A 160 -5.75 14.04 -13.19
CA GLY A 160 -5.86 15.20 -12.31
C GLY A 160 -6.24 16.52 -12.99
N GLN A 161 -6.47 16.54 -14.32
CA GLN A 161 -6.94 17.76 -15.01
C GLN A 161 -8.43 18.04 -14.77
N THR A 162 -9.20 17.04 -14.33
CA THR A 162 -10.60 17.17 -13.93
C THR A 162 -10.71 16.98 -12.43
N GLY A 163 -11.03 18.04 -11.69
CA GLY A 163 -11.19 18.00 -10.25
C GLY A 163 -10.08 18.73 -9.47
N ASP A 164 -9.60 18.12 -8.42
CA ASP A 164 -8.62 18.70 -7.52
C ASP A 164 -7.20 18.67 -8.13
N PHE A 165 -6.74 19.79 -8.66
CA PHE A 165 -5.39 19.98 -9.20
C PHE A 165 -4.29 19.78 -8.14
N SER A 166 -4.62 19.89 -6.86
CA SER A 166 -3.65 19.62 -5.79
C SER A 166 -3.17 18.17 -5.80
N LYS A 167 -3.98 17.25 -6.34
CA LYS A 167 -3.71 15.83 -6.46
C LYS A 167 -3.21 15.39 -7.85
N ALA A 168 -2.96 16.31 -8.76
CA ALA A 168 -2.41 15.98 -10.07
C ALA A 168 -0.98 15.46 -9.96
N PRO A 169 -0.54 14.51 -10.82
CA PRO A 169 0.87 14.11 -10.89
C PRO A 169 1.73 15.26 -11.40
N ASP A 170 3.01 15.25 -11.07
CA ASP A 170 3.94 16.30 -11.44
C ASP A 170 5.29 15.75 -11.85
N PHE A 171 6.19 16.62 -12.35
CA PHE A 171 7.56 16.26 -12.68
C PHE A 171 8.40 16.21 -11.41
N GLY A 172 9.23 15.19 -11.30
CA GLY A 172 10.16 14.99 -10.19
C GLY A 172 11.49 14.41 -10.67
N TYR A 173 12.46 14.45 -9.79
CA TYR A 173 13.79 13.88 -10.01
C TYR A 173 14.09 12.82 -8.95
N CYS A 174 14.54 11.66 -9.38
CA CYS A 174 15.00 10.59 -8.52
C CYS A 174 16.51 10.58 -8.47
N ALA A 175 17.10 11.04 -7.36
CA ALA A 175 18.55 11.16 -7.21
C ALA A 175 19.26 9.81 -7.26
N SER A 176 18.69 8.76 -6.66
CA SER A 176 19.30 7.42 -6.64
C SER A 176 19.37 6.77 -8.02
N GLN A 177 18.44 7.09 -8.92
CA GLN A 177 18.40 6.58 -10.30
C GLN A 177 18.95 7.58 -11.32
N ASN A 178 19.28 8.80 -10.90
CA ASN A 178 19.71 9.91 -11.77
C ASN A 178 18.75 10.16 -12.95
N THR A 179 17.42 10.09 -12.67
CA THR A 179 16.40 10.20 -13.72
C THR A 179 15.27 11.15 -13.33
N TYR A 180 14.75 11.87 -14.34
CA TYR A 180 13.50 12.59 -14.21
C TYR A 180 12.32 11.68 -14.51
N TYR A 181 11.21 11.86 -13.78
CA TYR A 181 9.99 11.11 -13.99
C TYR A 181 8.77 12.02 -13.86
N PHE A 182 7.62 11.55 -14.34
CA PHE A 182 6.33 12.22 -14.19
C PHE A 182 5.37 11.33 -13.41
N GLY A 183 4.94 11.78 -12.23
CA GLY A 183 4.10 10.96 -11.37
C GLY A 183 3.98 11.46 -9.95
N TYR A 184 4.10 10.51 -9.04
CA TYR A 184 4.02 10.70 -7.59
C TYR A 184 5.27 10.15 -6.90
N LYS A 185 5.44 10.54 -5.65
CA LYS A 185 6.32 9.89 -4.69
C LYS A 185 5.48 9.10 -3.70
N LEU A 186 5.80 7.83 -3.53
CA LEU A 186 5.26 6.98 -2.48
C LEU A 186 6.17 7.08 -1.27
N HIS A 187 5.65 7.58 -0.17
CA HIS A 187 6.31 7.54 1.14
C HIS A 187 5.77 6.34 1.91
N ALA A 188 6.63 5.60 2.58
CA ALA A 188 6.23 4.46 3.40
C ALA A 188 6.99 4.48 4.72
N VAL A 189 6.29 4.16 5.80
CA VAL A 189 6.87 3.96 7.13
C VAL A 189 6.77 2.49 7.48
N CYS A 190 7.91 1.88 7.78
CA CYS A 190 8.04 0.47 8.08
C CYS A 190 8.61 0.29 9.49
N GLY A 191 8.17 -0.74 10.20
CA GLY A 191 8.84 -1.23 11.40
C GLY A 191 10.18 -1.91 11.06
N LEU A 192 11.00 -2.19 12.04
CA LEU A 192 12.29 -2.88 11.87
C LEU A 192 12.14 -4.27 11.27
N SER A 193 11.02 -4.94 11.48
CA SER A 193 10.65 -6.20 10.84
C SER A 193 10.40 -6.06 9.33
N GLY A 194 10.30 -4.79 8.82
CA GLY A 194 9.94 -4.44 7.45
C GLY A 194 8.46 -4.58 7.16
N VAL A 195 7.61 -4.52 8.18
CA VAL A 195 6.16 -4.39 8.04
C VAL A 195 5.82 -2.93 7.78
N VAL A 196 5.04 -2.66 6.75
CA VAL A 196 4.59 -1.30 6.41
C VAL A 196 3.42 -0.91 7.30
N HIS A 197 3.62 0.09 8.15
CA HIS A 197 2.62 0.64 9.06
C HIS A 197 1.75 1.70 8.39
N SER A 198 2.37 2.66 7.72
CA SER A 198 1.64 3.69 6.98
C SER A 198 2.32 4.01 5.64
N TYR A 199 1.57 4.61 4.75
CA TYR A 199 2.08 5.11 3.48
C TYR A 199 1.20 6.24 2.96
N ASP A 200 1.78 7.14 2.18
CA ASP A 200 1.04 8.15 1.44
C ASP A 200 1.71 8.49 0.10
N LEU A 201 0.96 9.19 -0.76
CA LEU A 201 1.40 9.64 -2.07
C LEU A 201 1.46 11.16 -2.10
N SER A 202 2.64 11.72 -2.34
CA SER A 202 2.83 13.13 -2.68
C SER A 202 3.06 13.30 -4.19
N LYS A 203 2.91 14.53 -4.70
CA LYS A 203 3.36 14.85 -6.06
C LYS A 203 4.87 14.65 -6.16
N ALA A 204 5.35 14.25 -7.34
CA ALA A 204 6.79 14.04 -7.56
C ALA A 204 7.65 15.29 -7.30
N SER A 205 7.09 16.50 -7.48
CA SER A 205 7.75 17.78 -7.20
C SER A 205 7.86 18.14 -5.71
N VAL A 206 7.09 17.49 -4.85
CA VAL A 206 7.08 17.80 -3.41
C VAL A 206 8.33 17.22 -2.73
N HIS A 207 8.98 18.02 -1.89
CA HIS A 207 10.14 17.56 -1.13
C HIS A 207 9.73 16.55 -0.05
N ASP A 208 10.55 15.52 0.19
CA ASP A 208 10.25 14.40 1.11
C ASP A 208 9.98 14.87 2.54
N LEU A 209 10.66 15.92 2.98
CA LEU A 209 10.47 16.53 4.29
C LEU A 209 9.02 16.97 4.57
N ASN A 210 8.25 17.35 3.51
CA ASN A 210 6.86 17.76 3.71
C ASN A 210 5.96 16.62 4.18
N TYR A 211 6.28 15.37 3.86
CA TYR A 211 5.57 14.21 4.39
C TYR A 211 5.69 14.11 5.91
N MET A 212 6.86 14.49 6.45
CA MET A 212 7.11 14.42 7.89
C MET A 212 6.23 15.38 8.71
N LYS A 213 5.74 16.46 8.12
CA LYS A 213 4.84 17.39 8.82
C LYS A 213 3.53 16.77 9.24
N ASP A 214 3.05 15.78 8.46
CA ASP A 214 1.77 15.11 8.70
C ASP A 214 1.93 13.82 9.51
N ILE A 215 3.15 13.30 9.66
CA ILE A 215 3.41 12.01 10.30
C ILE A 215 3.04 12.00 11.79
N LYS A 216 3.11 13.15 12.45
CA LYS A 216 2.71 13.33 13.86
C LYS A 216 1.23 13.07 14.14
N LEU A 217 0.40 12.96 13.09
CA LEU A 217 -1.02 12.57 13.22
C LEU A 217 -1.18 11.06 13.46
N GLU A 218 -0.19 10.26 13.08
CA GLU A 218 -0.25 8.80 13.17
C GLU A 218 0.74 8.21 14.19
N TYR A 219 1.83 8.93 14.52
CA TYR A 219 2.92 8.44 15.37
C TYR A 219 3.20 9.36 16.54
N HIS A 220 3.53 8.76 17.69
CA HIS A 220 3.93 9.46 18.91
C HIS A 220 4.94 8.63 19.70
N ASN A 221 5.81 9.29 20.48
CA ASN A 221 6.76 8.65 21.38
C ASN A 221 7.64 7.58 20.70
N CYS A 222 8.20 7.88 19.53
CA CYS A 222 8.98 6.92 18.74
C CYS A 222 10.20 7.57 18.08
N SER A 223 11.08 6.72 17.54
CA SER A 223 12.20 7.15 16.70
C SER A 223 11.95 6.75 15.25
N ILE A 224 12.12 7.68 14.31
CA ILE A 224 11.97 7.47 12.89
C ILE A 224 13.31 7.73 12.21
N TYR A 225 13.79 6.75 11.47
CA TYR A 225 15.03 6.83 10.70
C TYR A 225 14.72 7.08 9.24
N GLY A 226 15.24 8.16 8.68
CA GLY A 226 15.06 8.52 7.28
C GLY A 226 16.39 8.77 6.57
N ASP A 227 16.36 8.87 5.25
CA ASP A 227 17.52 9.29 4.47
C ASP A 227 17.77 10.80 4.57
N LYS A 228 18.78 11.31 3.85
CA LYS A 228 19.12 12.74 3.84
C LYS A 228 18.02 13.64 3.29
N GLY A 229 17.10 13.12 2.52
CA GLY A 229 15.95 13.86 1.99
C GLY A 229 14.97 14.32 3.07
N TYR A 230 15.09 13.76 4.27
CA TYR A 230 14.24 14.10 5.42
C TYR A 230 14.91 15.05 6.42
N ILE A 231 16.11 15.57 6.15
CA ILE A 231 16.79 16.51 7.03
C ILE A 231 16.12 17.87 6.99
N GLY A 232 15.74 18.39 8.16
CA GLY A 232 15.20 19.74 8.34
C GLY A 232 15.05 20.08 9.81
N ALA A 233 15.92 20.99 10.32
CA ALA A 233 16.00 21.31 11.74
C ALA A 233 14.64 21.74 12.34
N ASP A 234 13.92 22.62 11.65
CA ASP A 234 12.61 23.11 12.10
C ASP A 234 11.57 21.98 12.21
N VAL A 235 11.55 21.05 11.24
CA VAL A 235 10.62 19.92 11.23
C VAL A 235 11.02 18.90 12.31
N GLN A 236 12.32 18.65 12.49
CA GLN A 236 12.81 17.75 13.54
C GLN A 236 12.45 18.27 14.93
N LEU A 237 12.60 19.58 15.14
CA LEU A 237 12.22 20.24 16.40
C LEU A 237 10.70 20.15 16.63
N ASP A 238 9.88 20.51 15.63
CA ASP A 238 8.42 20.43 15.73
C ASP A 238 7.94 19.00 16.04
N LEU A 239 8.49 17.98 15.40
CA LEU A 239 8.17 16.59 15.66
C LEU A 239 8.52 16.16 17.07
N PHE A 240 9.66 16.61 17.58
CA PHE A 240 10.10 16.29 18.94
C PHE A 240 9.23 16.99 20.00
N GLU A 241 8.96 18.27 19.83
CA GLU A 241 8.18 19.06 20.80
C GLU A 241 6.70 18.69 20.82
N THR A 242 6.10 18.39 19.65
CA THR A 242 4.65 18.18 19.56
C THR A 242 4.22 16.73 19.69
N ALA A 243 5.06 15.76 19.30
CA ALA A 243 4.71 14.34 19.25
C ALA A 243 5.76 13.41 19.91
N HIS A 244 6.84 13.96 20.45
CA HIS A 244 7.97 13.20 21.00
C HIS A 244 8.56 12.21 19.99
N ILE A 245 8.60 12.61 18.72
CA ILE A 245 9.19 11.83 17.63
C ILE A 245 10.63 12.29 17.42
N ARG A 246 11.58 11.37 17.50
CA ARG A 246 12.97 11.60 17.10
C ARG A 246 13.13 11.23 15.64
N LEU A 247 13.29 12.24 14.78
CA LEU A 247 13.64 12.01 13.38
C LEU A 247 15.16 11.99 13.23
N GLU A 248 15.70 10.81 12.98
CA GLU A 248 17.14 10.58 12.85
C GLU A 248 17.50 10.34 11.38
N CYS A 249 18.40 11.18 10.87
CA CYS A 249 18.90 11.06 9.50
C CYS A 249 20.43 10.88 9.57
N PRO A 250 21.02 9.86 8.93
CA PRO A 250 22.44 9.60 9.05
C PRO A 250 23.27 10.74 8.46
N SER A 251 24.16 11.31 9.26
CA SER A 251 25.28 12.11 8.78
C SER A 251 26.30 11.21 8.08
N TYR A 252 27.19 11.76 7.24
CA TYR A 252 28.15 11.02 6.40
C TYR A 252 28.94 9.90 7.11
N GLN A 253 29.11 9.97 8.42
CA GLN A 253 29.90 9.01 9.19
C GLN A 253 29.16 7.71 9.56
N VAL A 254 27.82 7.70 9.57
CA VAL A 254 27.01 6.53 9.98
C VAL A 254 26.67 5.62 8.77
N TYR A 255 26.72 6.12 7.55
CA TYR A 255 26.42 5.34 6.34
C TYR A 255 27.37 4.14 6.14
N ILE A 256 28.62 4.25 6.60
CA ILE A 256 29.62 3.17 6.46
C ILE A 256 29.28 1.98 7.36
N LEU A 257 28.65 2.19 8.49
CA LEU A 257 28.28 1.11 9.41
C LEU A 257 27.03 0.33 8.95
N PHE A 258 26.06 0.99 8.31
CA PHE A 258 24.85 0.30 7.81
C PHE A 258 25.11 -0.55 6.56
N VAL A 259 26.03 -0.14 5.67
CA VAL A 259 26.42 -0.89 4.46
C VAL A 259 27.29 -2.09 4.80
N LEU A 260 27.97 -2.09 5.95
CA LEU A 260 28.81 -3.23 6.40
C LEU A 260 28.03 -4.28 7.22
N MET A 261 26.77 -4.00 7.59
CA MET A 261 25.91 -4.92 8.34
C MET A 261 24.74 -5.52 7.53
N ALA A 262 24.59 -5.14 6.25
CA ALA A 262 23.64 -5.69 5.29
C ALA A 262 24.29 -6.63 4.29
#